data_99765cb3c7161611f9d5d1fa313d0886
#
_entry.id   99765cb3c7161611f9d5d1fa313d0886
#
_cell.length_a   1.000
_cell.length_b   1.000
_cell.length_c   1.000
_cell.angle_alpha   90.00
_cell.angle_beta   90.00
_cell.angle_gamma   90.00
#
_symmetry.space_group_name_H-M   'P 1'
#
loop_
_entity.id
_entity.type
_entity.pdbx_description
1 polymer ?
#
loop_
_entity_poly.entity_id
_entity_poly.type
_entity_poly.pdbx_seq_one_letter_code
_entity_poly.pdbx_strand_id
1 'polypeptide(L)'
;LAPALDAVDQIAATPGIDMLMIGTNDLADGIGLRGQIDHPDLRAAFQRIAGAETFDGVRRLGSAEELRRAIDRQEVLAALVIEQDFDRRIARGETATVGVVLDGRRSNAAQIVGGYLTRIAADTGLELRPASTPPPQNAIAINWFNPNLEYIWFNMPSLLVVIVSVSCLSVTAQTVAREREMGTFDQLMVSPLTVPQILIGKMVPPFFVGLFNGSVYLVVAPLVLGVPFTGSIPWFYVGLTIYLVSLVGLGMFVSALSTTQQQAFLGSFVATIPVILLSGFASPLENMPDWLRAITYINPARYFMEISIGQF
;
A
#
# COMPACT_ATOMS: atom_id res chain seq x y z
N LEU A 1 -6.65 18.35 -28.18
CA LEU A 1 -7.26 17.50 -27.13
C LEU A 1 -7.84 16.19 -27.68
N ALA A 2 -8.34 16.15 -28.93
CA ALA A 2 -8.79 14.89 -29.54
C ALA A 2 -7.70 13.79 -29.50
N PRO A 3 -6.42 14.08 -29.82
CA PRO A 3 -5.34 13.08 -29.69
C PRO A 3 -5.05 12.67 -28.24
N ALA A 4 -5.20 13.58 -27.26
CA ALA A 4 -5.01 13.25 -25.85
C ALA A 4 -6.16 12.40 -25.27
N LEU A 5 -7.39 12.62 -25.79
CA LEU A 5 -8.55 11.78 -25.47
C LEU A 5 -8.41 10.37 -26.07
N ASP A 6 -7.78 10.25 -27.25
CA ASP A 6 -7.51 8.94 -27.86
C ASP A 6 -6.34 8.22 -27.18
N ALA A 7 -5.37 8.96 -26.64
CA ALA A 7 -4.28 8.43 -25.81
C ALA A 7 -4.76 8.01 -24.39
N VAL A 8 -5.91 8.47 -23.92
CA VAL A 8 -6.47 8.13 -22.63
C VAL A 8 -6.68 6.63 -22.49
N ASP A 9 -7.12 5.93 -23.53
CA ASP A 9 -7.30 4.49 -23.50
C ASP A 9 -5.94 3.74 -23.35
N GLN A 10 -4.85 4.31 -23.87
CA GLN A 10 -3.49 3.78 -23.67
C GLN A 10 -2.96 4.11 -22.28
N ILE A 11 -3.26 5.31 -21.77
CA ILE A 11 -2.93 5.71 -20.38
C ILE A 11 -3.70 4.84 -19.39
N ALA A 12 -4.98 4.61 -19.66
CA ALA A 12 -5.85 3.75 -18.88
C ALA A 12 -5.42 2.27 -18.89
N ALA A 13 -4.87 1.79 -20.01
CA ALA A 13 -4.34 0.43 -20.11
C ALA A 13 -3.06 0.17 -19.31
N THR A 14 -2.55 1.16 -18.55
CA THR A 14 -1.30 1.03 -17.80
C THR A 14 -1.59 0.49 -16.40
N PRO A 15 -1.16 -0.72 -16.03
CA PRO A 15 -1.40 -1.29 -14.69
C PRO A 15 -0.81 -0.41 -13.59
N GLY A 16 -1.60 -0.11 -12.55
CA GLY A 16 -1.15 0.63 -11.37
C GLY A 16 -1.39 2.13 -11.40
N ILE A 17 -2.17 2.66 -12.34
CA ILE A 17 -2.69 4.02 -12.31
C ILE A 17 -4.09 4.00 -11.69
N ASP A 18 -4.20 4.39 -10.41
CA ASP A 18 -5.48 4.37 -9.68
C ASP A 18 -6.29 5.65 -9.86
N MET A 19 -5.67 6.74 -10.35
CA MET A 19 -6.35 8.02 -10.50
C MET A 19 -5.75 8.88 -11.62
N LEU A 20 -6.63 9.44 -12.45
CA LEU A 20 -6.33 10.50 -13.42
C LEU A 20 -7.01 11.80 -12.95
N MET A 21 -6.22 12.87 -12.76
CA MET A 21 -6.73 14.21 -12.40
C MET A 21 -6.78 15.07 -13.66
N ILE A 22 -7.97 15.53 -14.03
CA ILE A 22 -8.16 16.37 -15.22
C ILE A 22 -8.70 17.73 -14.79
N GLY A 23 -8.04 18.82 -15.21
CA GLY A 23 -8.59 20.17 -15.09
C GLY A 23 -9.83 20.32 -15.96
N THR A 24 -11.02 20.59 -15.37
CA THR A 24 -12.29 20.71 -16.13
C THR A 24 -12.30 21.84 -17.11
N ASN A 25 -11.68 22.97 -16.71
CA ASN A 25 -11.64 24.15 -17.56
C ASN A 25 -10.78 23.90 -18.79
N ASP A 26 -9.69 23.12 -18.63
CA ASP A 26 -8.76 22.80 -19.72
C ASP A 26 -9.35 21.78 -20.68
N LEU A 27 -10.07 20.78 -20.15
CA LEU A 27 -10.80 19.84 -21.01
C LEU A 27 -11.92 20.56 -21.78
N ALA A 28 -12.65 21.47 -21.13
CA ALA A 28 -13.70 22.27 -21.77
C ALA A 28 -13.13 23.21 -22.84
N ASP A 29 -12.01 23.88 -22.54
CA ASP A 29 -11.33 24.76 -23.50
C ASP A 29 -10.77 23.96 -24.70
N GLY A 30 -10.25 22.78 -24.50
CA GLY A 30 -9.67 21.93 -25.54
C GLY A 30 -10.66 21.31 -26.49
N ILE A 31 -11.90 21.10 -26.07
CA ILE A 31 -13.01 20.66 -26.93
C ILE A 31 -13.88 21.84 -27.44
N GLY A 32 -13.41 23.10 -27.23
CA GLY A 32 -14.08 24.29 -27.71
C GLY A 32 -15.29 24.76 -26.87
N LEU A 33 -15.45 24.23 -25.67
CA LEU A 33 -16.60 24.48 -24.75
C LEU A 33 -16.20 25.37 -23.57
N ARG A 34 -15.38 26.36 -23.80
CA ARG A 34 -14.81 27.27 -22.79
C ARG A 34 -15.87 27.81 -21.83
N GLY A 35 -15.69 27.55 -20.55
CA GLY A 35 -16.59 28.01 -19.48
C GLY A 35 -17.90 27.20 -19.34
N GLN A 36 -18.13 26.18 -20.16
CA GLN A 36 -19.35 25.35 -20.13
C GLN A 36 -19.07 24.01 -19.40
N ILE A 37 -18.85 24.09 -18.10
CA ILE A 37 -18.46 22.94 -17.25
C ILE A 37 -19.53 21.82 -17.24
N ASP A 38 -20.78 22.14 -17.55
CA ASP A 38 -21.90 21.17 -17.55
C ASP A 38 -22.30 20.69 -18.95
N HIS A 39 -21.53 20.99 -20.00
CA HIS A 39 -21.85 20.57 -21.34
C HIS A 39 -21.84 19.04 -21.49
N PRO A 40 -22.83 18.44 -22.23
CA PRO A 40 -22.93 16.98 -22.39
C PRO A 40 -21.69 16.34 -23.02
N ASP A 41 -21.00 17.02 -23.96
CA ASP A 41 -19.79 16.50 -24.61
C ASP A 41 -18.59 16.46 -23.64
N LEU A 42 -18.52 17.41 -22.70
CA LEU A 42 -17.52 17.38 -21.64
C LEU A 42 -17.79 16.21 -20.67
N ARG A 43 -19.06 15.96 -20.34
CA ARG A 43 -19.45 14.78 -19.55
C ARG A 43 -19.15 13.49 -20.28
N ALA A 44 -19.40 13.41 -21.59
CA ALA A 44 -19.08 12.25 -22.41
C ALA A 44 -17.56 11.99 -22.47
N ALA A 45 -16.73 13.05 -22.59
CA ALA A 45 -15.28 12.94 -22.51
C ALA A 45 -14.81 12.43 -21.14
N PHE A 46 -15.41 12.92 -20.05
CA PHE A 46 -15.15 12.39 -18.70
C PHE A 46 -15.58 10.94 -18.53
N GLN A 47 -16.76 10.56 -19.04
CA GLN A 47 -17.24 9.19 -18.99
C GLN A 47 -16.35 8.24 -19.80
N ARG A 48 -15.81 8.68 -20.93
CA ARG A 48 -14.84 7.89 -21.72
C ARG A 48 -13.55 7.69 -20.96
N ILE A 49 -13.05 8.70 -20.27
CA ILE A 49 -11.85 8.60 -19.40
C ILE A 49 -12.13 7.69 -18.20
N ALA A 50 -13.30 7.83 -17.56
CA ALA A 50 -13.69 7.05 -16.38
C ALA A 50 -14.10 5.60 -16.73
N GLY A 51 -14.49 5.32 -17.98
CA GLY A 51 -14.92 4.00 -18.44
C GLY A 51 -13.81 3.11 -18.98
N ALA A 52 -12.56 3.57 -18.95
CA ALA A 52 -11.43 2.73 -19.33
C ALA A 52 -11.24 1.62 -18.29
N GLU A 53 -11.38 0.36 -18.71
CA GLU A 53 -11.47 -0.85 -17.88
C GLU A 53 -10.27 -1.09 -16.92
N THR A 54 -9.22 -0.29 -17.01
CA THR A 54 -7.96 -0.48 -16.26
C THR A 54 -7.88 0.34 -14.98
N PHE A 55 -8.78 1.33 -14.78
CA PHE A 55 -8.80 2.12 -13.55
C PHE A 55 -9.92 1.62 -12.62
N ASP A 56 -9.60 1.32 -11.37
CA ASP A 56 -10.59 1.03 -10.30
C ASP A 56 -11.49 2.24 -10.00
N GLY A 57 -11.16 3.39 -10.54
CA GLY A 57 -11.94 4.61 -10.54
C GLY A 57 -11.09 5.84 -10.86
N VAL A 58 -11.59 6.68 -11.76
CA VAL A 58 -11.05 8.03 -11.98
C VAL A 58 -11.85 9.01 -11.16
N ARG A 59 -11.23 9.60 -10.13
CA ARG A 59 -11.85 10.61 -9.29
C ARG A 59 -11.29 11.98 -9.63
N ARG A 60 -12.18 12.93 -9.87
CA ARG A 60 -11.82 14.32 -10.07
C ARG A 60 -11.68 15.02 -8.73
N LEU A 61 -10.56 15.73 -8.55
CA LEU A 61 -10.30 16.57 -7.39
C LEU A 61 -10.32 18.04 -7.80
N GLY A 62 -11.02 18.86 -7.03
CA GLY A 62 -11.19 20.29 -7.32
C GLY A 62 -10.09 21.16 -6.74
N SER A 63 -9.25 20.63 -5.83
CA SER A 63 -8.24 21.42 -5.15
C SER A 63 -7.02 20.59 -4.76
N ALA A 64 -5.88 21.28 -4.59
CA ALA A 64 -4.64 20.68 -4.10
C ALA A 64 -4.80 20.10 -2.67
N GLU A 65 -5.72 20.63 -1.88
CA GLU A 65 -5.98 20.15 -0.53
C GLU A 65 -6.80 18.84 -0.51
N GLU A 66 -7.70 18.66 -1.48
CA GLU A 66 -8.37 17.38 -1.70
C GLU A 66 -7.40 16.31 -2.20
N LEU A 67 -6.49 16.68 -3.10
CA LEU A 67 -5.41 15.80 -3.56
C LEU A 67 -4.55 15.33 -2.39
N ARG A 68 -4.09 16.28 -1.55
CA ARG A 68 -3.29 15.95 -0.37
C ARG A 68 -4.03 14.98 0.54
N ARG A 69 -5.30 15.25 0.86
CA ARG A 69 -6.11 14.36 1.70
C ARG A 69 -6.31 12.97 1.11
N ALA A 70 -6.51 12.87 -0.21
CA ALA A 70 -6.67 11.58 -0.89
C ALA A 70 -5.38 10.75 -0.83
N ILE A 71 -4.22 11.38 -1.03
CA ILE A 71 -2.92 10.70 -0.90
C ILE A 71 -2.60 10.39 0.57
N ASP A 72 -2.87 11.32 1.51
CA ASP A 72 -2.65 11.09 2.95
C ASP A 72 -3.46 9.89 3.47
N ARG A 73 -4.69 9.72 2.96
CA ARG A 73 -5.56 8.59 3.30
C ARG A 73 -5.26 7.31 2.51
N GLN A 74 -4.24 7.33 1.65
CA GLN A 74 -3.90 6.19 0.77
C GLN A 74 -5.05 5.77 -0.17
N GLU A 75 -5.98 6.69 -0.46
CA GLU A 75 -7.09 6.45 -1.39
C GLU A 75 -6.59 6.36 -2.84
N VAL A 76 -5.41 6.95 -3.12
CA VAL A 76 -4.82 7.01 -4.47
C VAL A 76 -3.31 6.87 -4.40
N LEU A 77 -2.74 6.17 -5.37
CA LEU A 77 -1.30 5.96 -5.51
C LEU A 77 -0.63 7.06 -6.33
N ALA A 78 -1.32 7.55 -7.36
CA ALA A 78 -0.81 8.54 -8.30
C ALA A 78 -1.90 9.55 -8.68
N ALA A 79 -1.48 10.79 -8.92
CA ALA A 79 -2.36 11.82 -9.46
C ALA A 79 -1.63 12.64 -10.53
N LEU A 80 -2.36 12.97 -11.60
CA LEU A 80 -1.87 13.86 -12.64
C LEU A 80 -2.36 15.27 -12.38
N VAL A 81 -1.45 16.23 -12.39
CA VAL A 81 -1.73 17.66 -12.24
C VAL A 81 -1.46 18.34 -13.57
N ILE A 82 -2.53 18.82 -14.20
CA ILE A 82 -2.46 19.53 -15.48
C ILE A 82 -2.68 21.01 -15.23
N GLU A 83 -1.75 21.86 -15.62
CA GLU A 83 -1.84 23.31 -15.44
C GLU A 83 -2.93 23.93 -16.33
N GLN A 84 -3.54 25.03 -15.86
CA GLN A 84 -4.66 25.69 -16.55
C GLN A 84 -4.31 26.27 -17.93
N ASP A 85 -3.06 26.48 -18.26
CA ASP A 85 -2.58 27.00 -19.53
C ASP A 85 -1.99 25.92 -20.46
N PHE A 86 -2.08 24.64 -20.09
CA PHE A 86 -1.52 23.49 -20.81
C PHE A 86 -1.91 23.49 -22.30
N ASP A 87 -3.20 23.59 -22.60
CA ASP A 87 -3.70 23.59 -23.97
C ASP A 87 -3.24 24.82 -24.78
N ARG A 88 -3.19 25.99 -24.11
CA ARG A 88 -2.74 27.21 -24.77
C ARG A 88 -1.25 27.15 -25.12
N ARG A 89 -0.44 26.53 -24.27
CA ARG A 89 1.00 26.31 -24.54
C ARG A 89 1.18 25.33 -25.70
N ILE A 90 0.45 24.21 -25.71
CA ILE A 90 0.50 23.27 -26.84
C ILE A 90 0.07 23.93 -28.14
N ALA A 91 -1.06 24.67 -28.13
CA ALA A 91 -1.55 25.36 -29.32
C ALA A 91 -0.56 26.43 -29.85
N ARG A 92 0.31 26.97 -29.00
CA ARG A 92 1.38 27.93 -29.39
C ARG A 92 2.68 27.24 -29.73
N GLY A 93 2.77 25.91 -29.65
CA GLY A 93 4.03 25.18 -29.84
C GLY A 93 5.03 25.39 -28.69
N GLU A 94 4.57 25.86 -27.53
CA GLU A 94 5.38 26.03 -26.32
C GLU A 94 5.42 24.71 -25.53
N THR A 95 6.43 24.57 -24.66
CA THR A 95 6.53 23.41 -23.78
C THR A 95 5.42 23.43 -22.73
N ALA A 96 4.58 22.41 -22.69
CA ALA A 96 3.57 22.20 -21.67
C ALA A 96 4.04 21.13 -20.67
N THR A 97 3.82 21.36 -19.38
CA THR A 97 4.28 20.50 -18.30
C THR A 97 3.09 19.77 -17.69
N VAL A 98 3.23 18.45 -17.47
CA VAL A 98 2.31 17.65 -16.67
C VAL A 98 2.98 17.31 -15.37
N GLY A 99 2.39 17.71 -14.25
CA GLY A 99 2.84 17.32 -12.93
C GLY A 99 2.33 15.91 -12.59
N VAL A 100 3.19 15.06 -12.07
CA VAL A 100 2.82 13.75 -11.54
C VAL A 100 3.12 13.74 -10.06
N VAL A 101 2.11 13.51 -9.23
CA VAL A 101 2.25 13.35 -7.78
C VAL A 101 2.06 11.88 -7.45
N LEU A 102 3.05 11.29 -6.78
CA LEU A 102 3.08 9.87 -6.43
C LEU A 102 3.13 9.69 -4.91
N ASP A 103 2.46 8.66 -4.39
CA ASP A 103 2.61 8.27 -2.98
C ASP A 103 3.93 7.50 -2.80
N GLY A 104 4.96 8.18 -2.33
CA GLY A 104 6.29 7.63 -2.11
C GLY A 104 6.38 6.57 -1.01
N ARG A 105 5.34 6.41 -0.18
CA ARG A 105 5.28 5.34 0.84
C ARG A 105 5.25 3.96 0.20
N ARG A 106 4.63 3.83 -0.98
CA ARG A 106 4.65 2.63 -1.82
C ARG A 106 5.73 2.75 -2.90
N SER A 107 6.99 2.92 -2.50
CA SER A 107 8.10 3.29 -3.40
C SER A 107 8.23 2.41 -4.64
N ASN A 108 8.02 1.09 -4.52
CA ASN A 108 8.07 0.18 -5.65
C ASN A 108 6.96 0.45 -6.67
N ALA A 109 5.72 0.57 -6.22
CA ALA A 109 4.58 0.89 -7.07
C ALA A 109 4.71 2.30 -7.68
N ALA A 110 5.15 3.29 -6.87
CA ALA A 110 5.39 4.65 -7.32
C ALA A 110 6.47 4.73 -8.42
N GLN A 111 7.57 3.97 -8.30
CA GLN A 111 8.61 3.89 -9.35
C GLN A 111 8.07 3.30 -10.65
N ILE A 112 7.31 2.22 -10.58
CA ILE A 112 6.71 1.57 -11.74
C ILE A 112 5.75 2.54 -12.45
N VAL A 113 4.80 3.11 -11.70
CA VAL A 113 3.81 4.06 -12.23
C VAL A 113 4.49 5.32 -12.77
N GLY A 114 5.47 5.88 -12.06
CA GLY A 114 6.25 7.03 -12.50
C GLY A 114 6.98 6.75 -13.82
N GLY A 115 7.56 5.56 -13.96
CA GLY A 115 8.21 5.13 -15.21
C GLY A 115 7.24 5.04 -16.38
N TYR A 116 6.07 4.46 -16.17
CA TYR A 116 5.01 4.39 -17.19
C TYR A 116 4.49 5.78 -17.58
N LEU A 117 4.18 6.63 -16.61
CA LEU A 117 3.68 7.97 -16.88
C LEU A 117 4.69 8.84 -17.62
N THR A 118 5.98 8.72 -17.27
CA THR A 118 7.06 9.41 -18.00
C THR A 118 7.15 8.95 -19.45
N ARG A 119 7.01 7.64 -19.69
CA ARG A 119 7.04 7.08 -21.05
C ARG A 119 5.83 7.54 -21.86
N ILE A 120 4.62 7.48 -21.30
CA ILE A 120 3.39 7.95 -21.95
C ILE A 120 3.48 9.44 -22.26
N ALA A 121 3.97 10.26 -21.33
CA ALA A 121 4.16 11.69 -21.55
C ALA A 121 5.15 11.97 -22.69
N ALA A 122 6.23 11.19 -22.78
CA ALA A 122 7.21 11.30 -23.85
C ALA A 122 6.62 10.88 -25.21
N ASP A 123 5.90 9.76 -25.28
CA ASP A 123 5.29 9.24 -26.51
C ASP A 123 4.19 10.21 -27.02
N THR A 124 3.30 10.66 -26.13
CA THR A 124 2.27 11.66 -26.45
C THR A 124 2.88 13.00 -26.87
N GLY A 125 3.96 13.42 -26.20
CA GLY A 125 4.69 14.64 -26.57
C GLY A 125 5.32 14.54 -27.97
N LEU A 126 5.73 13.37 -28.42
CA LEU A 126 6.23 13.13 -29.80
C LEU A 126 5.10 13.20 -30.83
N GLU A 127 3.91 12.67 -30.51
CA GLU A 127 2.75 12.70 -31.40
C GLU A 127 2.18 14.12 -31.61
N LEU A 128 2.16 14.93 -30.53
CA LEU A 128 1.64 16.30 -30.54
C LEU A 128 2.63 17.31 -31.15
N ARG A 129 3.81 16.90 -31.56
CA ARG A 129 4.90 17.77 -31.95
C ARG A 129 4.77 18.29 -33.38
N PRO A 130 4.89 19.62 -33.61
CA PRO A 130 5.23 20.14 -34.92
C PRO A 130 6.64 19.71 -35.33
N ALA A 131 6.85 19.33 -36.58
CA ALA A 131 8.12 18.76 -37.09
C ALA A 131 9.39 19.60 -36.86
N SER A 132 9.27 20.85 -36.42
CA SER A 132 10.35 21.82 -36.20
C SER A 132 10.76 22.02 -34.73
N THR A 133 10.18 21.33 -33.76
CA THR A 133 10.40 21.57 -32.30
C THR A 133 11.36 20.54 -31.67
N PRO A 134 12.23 20.89 -30.72
CA PRO A 134 13.06 19.93 -30.00
C PRO A 134 12.22 18.91 -29.20
N PRO A 135 12.74 17.71 -28.91
CA PRO A 135 11.97 16.68 -28.19
C PRO A 135 11.47 17.19 -26.85
N PRO A 136 10.25 16.81 -26.45
CA PRO A 136 9.69 17.23 -25.17
C PRO A 136 10.58 16.78 -24.02
N GLN A 137 10.84 17.70 -23.10
CA GLN A 137 11.65 17.41 -21.92
C GLN A 137 10.71 17.05 -20.77
N ASN A 138 10.89 15.85 -20.28
CA ASN A 138 10.54 15.25 -19.00
C ASN A 138 9.28 15.72 -18.28
N ALA A 139 8.40 14.73 -17.96
CA ALA A 139 7.41 14.87 -16.89
C ALA A 139 8.13 15.20 -15.56
N ILE A 140 7.63 16.19 -14.81
CA ILE A 140 8.11 16.49 -13.48
C ILE A 140 7.33 15.58 -12.52
N ALA A 141 7.95 14.50 -12.07
CA ALA A 141 7.39 13.63 -11.05
C ALA A 141 7.78 14.17 -9.66
N ILE A 142 6.79 14.41 -8.83
CA ILE A 142 6.97 14.79 -7.42
C ILE A 142 6.51 13.62 -6.56
N ASN A 143 7.46 13.04 -5.84
CA ASN A 143 7.16 11.97 -4.89
C ASN A 143 6.91 12.57 -3.51
N TRP A 144 5.73 12.37 -2.97
CA TRP A 144 5.40 12.77 -1.61
C TRP A 144 5.82 11.68 -0.63
N PHE A 145 6.17 12.08 0.60
CA PHE A 145 6.62 11.25 1.72
C PHE A 145 8.00 10.60 1.54
N ASN A 146 8.34 10.15 0.34
CA ASN A 146 9.64 9.57 0.00
C ASN A 146 10.16 10.19 -1.30
N PRO A 147 10.75 11.41 -1.25
CA PRO A 147 11.15 12.16 -2.45
C PRO A 147 12.14 11.42 -3.35
N ASN A 148 13.02 10.63 -2.75
CA ASN A 148 14.05 9.87 -3.45
C ASN A 148 13.59 8.46 -3.85
N LEU A 149 12.35 8.07 -3.53
CA LEU A 149 11.82 6.70 -3.70
C LEU A 149 12.78 5.65 -3.11
N GLU A 150 13.33 5.93 -1.94
CA GLU A 150 14.25 5.01 -1.27
C GLU A 150 13.51 3.73 -0.88
N TYR A 151 13.95 2.62 -1.44
CA TYR A 151 13.33 1.31 -1.23
C TYR A 151 13.33 0.88 0.25
N ILE A 152 14.29 1.37 1.01
CA ILE A 152 14.40 1.08 2.44
C ILE A 152 13.20 1.60 3.24
N TRP A 153 12.63 2.75 2.85
CA TRP A 153 11.47 3.35 3.55
C TRP A 153 10.20 2.53 3.39
N PHE A 154 10.05 1.83 2.28
CA PHE A 154 8.94 0.89 2.08
C PHE A 154 9.18 -0.46 2.76
N ASN A 155 10.40 -1.00 2.63
CA ASN A 155 10.71 -2.33 3.15
C ASN A 155 10.77 -2.38 4.67
N MET A 156 11.24 -1.32 5.32
CA MET A 156 11.45 -1.35 6.76
C MET A 156 10.14 -1.54 7.53
N PRO A 157 9.07 -0.73 7.33
CA PRO A 157 7.78 -0.99 7.99
C PRO A 157 7.24 -2.40 7.72
N SER A 158 7.46 -2.89 6.52
CA SER A 158 7.02 -4.23 6.11
C SER A 158 7.79 -5.35 6.80
N LEU A 159 9.12 -5.19 6.96
CA LEU A 159 9.96 -6.13 7.69
C LEU A 159 9.59 -6.22 9.18
N LEU A 160 9.13 -5.14 9.78
CA LEU A 160 8.58 -5.16 11.13
C LEU A 160 7.46 -6.22 11.25
N VAL A 161 6.49 -6.17 10.32
CA VAL A 161 5.36 -7.11 10.31
C VAL A 161 5.86 -8.55 10.18
N VAL A 162 6.81 -8.80 9.30
CA VAL A 162 7.42 -10.13 9.09
C VAL A 162 8.15 -10.62 10.35
N ILE A 163 9.02 -9.80 10.94
CA ILE A 163 9.81 -10.17 12.12
C ILE A 163 8.92 -10.45 13.32
N VAL A 164 7.93 -9.59 13.55
CA VAL A 164 6.94 -9.78 14.63
C VAL A 164 6.12 -11.04 14.39
N SER A 165 5.68 -11.32 13.15
CA SER A 165 4.94 -12.53 12.82
C SER A 165 5.73 -13.79 13.11
N VAL A 166 6.93 -13.89 12.55
CA VAL A 166 7.79 -15.07 12.68
C VAL A 166 8.13 -15.33 14.14
N SER A 167 8.59 -14.31 14.87
CA SER A 167 8.98 -14.44 16.26
C SER A 167 7.80 -14.80 17.18
N CYS A 168 6.68 -14.09 17.04
CA CYS A 168 5.50 -14.29 17.87
C CYS A 168 4.86 -15.68 17.63
N LEU A 169 4.64 -16.05 16.37
CA LEU A 169 4.07 -17.36 16.00
C LEU A 169 4.97 -18.51 16.44
N SER A 170 6.29 -18.43 16.18
CA SER A 170 7.23 -19.50 16.54
C SER A 170 7.31 -19.72 18.05
N VAL A 171 7.38 -18.64 18.84
CA VAL A 171 7.41 -18.75 20.30
C VAL A 171 6.08 -19.30 20.83
N THR A 172 4.95 -18.78 20.33
CA THR A 172 3.62 -19.22 20.80
C THR A 172 3.34 -20.68 20.43
N ALA A 173 3.68 -21.09 19.20
CA ALA A 173 3.43 -22.44 18.73
C ALA A 173 4.13 -23.52 19.58
N GLN A 174 5.25 -23.19 20.18
CA GLN A 174 5.99 -24.14 21.01
C GLN A 174 5.47 -24.24 22.46
N THR A 175 4.61 -23.34 22.92
CA THR A 175 4.23 -23.28 24.34
C THR A 175 3.49 -24.51 24.86
N VAL A 176 2.45 -24.99 24.15
CA VAL A 176 1.69 -26.18 24.55
C VAL A 176 2.36 -27.47 24.06
N ALA A 177 2.92 -27.42 22.85
CA ALA A 177 3.63 -28.56 22.26
C ALA A 177 4.81 -29.02 23.13
N ARG A 178 5.52 -28.08 23.74
CA ARG A 178 6.61 -28.37 24.68
C ARG A 178 6.11 -29.17 25.89
N GLU A 179 4.98 -28.78 26.46
CA GLU A 179 4.42 -29.47 27.63
C GLU A 179 3.97 -30.90 27.30
N ARG A 180 3.41 -31.08 26.09
CA ARG A 180 3.03 -32.43 25.61
C ARG A 180 4.27 -33.30 25.43
N GLU A 181 5.32 -32.77 24.80
CA GLU A 181 6.56 -33.50 24.56
C GLU A 181 7.27 -33.88 25.86
N MET A 182 7.23 -32.99 26.86
CA MET A 182 7.83 -33.23 28.19
C MET A 182 6.95 -34.07 29.12
N GLY A 183 5.71 -34.40 28.73
CA GLY A 183 4.77 -35.15 29.56
C GLY A 183 4.20 -34.36 30.74
N THR A 184 4.38 -33.04 30.77
CA THR A 184 3.90 -32.16 31.85
C THR A 184 2.47 -31.63 31.58
N PHE A 185 1.93 -31.87 30.41
CA PHE A 185 0.60 -31.40 30.02
C PHE A 185 -0.50 -31.99 30.94
N ASP A 186 -0.43 -33.28 31.29
CA ASP A 186 -1.41 -33.91 32.16
C ASP A 186 -1.35 -33.36 33.61
N GLN A 187 -0.17 -32.94 34.08
CA GLN A 187 0.00 -32.29 35.35
C GLN A 187 -0.70 -30.90 35.38
N LEU A 188 -0.66 -30.17 34.27
CA LEU A 188 -1.41 -28.94 34.13
C LEU A 188 -2.92 -29.15 34.17
N MET A 189 -3.39 -30.24 33.55
CA MET A 189 -4.84 -30.55 33.51
C MET A 189 -5.43 -30.95 34.88
N VAL A 190 -4.63 -31.49 35.80
CA VAL A 190 -5.05 -31.81 37.18
C VAL A 190 -4.79 -30.66 38.17
N SER A 191 -4.20 -29.55 37.69
CA SER A 191 -3.99 -28.36 38.52
C SER A 191 -5.32 -27.68 38.87
N PRO A 192 -5.39 -26.87 39.95
CA PRO A 192 -6.62 -26.15 40.33
C PRO A 192 -6.90 -24.94 39.38
N LEU A 193 -6.17 -24.82 38.27
CA LEU A 193 -6.32 -23.73 37.32
C LEU A 193 -7.44 -24.02 36.31
N THR A 194 -8.21 -23.01 35.97
CA THR A 194 -9.20 -23.11 34.91
C THR A 194 -8.52 -23.02 33.54
N VAL A 195 -9.14 -23.63 32.53
CA VAL A 195 -8.59 -23.61 31.15
C VAL A 195 -8.25 -22.20 30.61
N PRO A 196 -9.11 -21.18 30.82
CA PRO A 196 -8.77 -19.80 30.42
C PRO A 196 -7.52 -19.25 31.14
N GLN A 197 -7.32 -19.57 32.40
CA GLN A 197 -6.13 -19.13 33.15
C GLN A 197 -4.87 -19.76 32.61
N ILE A 198 -4.90 -21.04 32.25
CA ILE A 198 -3.78 -21.73 31.59
C ILE A 198 -3.47 -21.10 30.23
N LEU A 199 -4.51 -20.86 29.43
CA LEU A 199 -4.36 -20.26 28.10
C LEU A 199 -3.76 -18.85 28.19
N ILE A 200 -4.33 -17.99 29.04
CA ILE A 200 -3.81 -16.63 29.24
C ILE A 200 -2.36 -16.67 29.72
N GLY A 201 -2.05 -17.51 30.70
CA GLY A 201 -0.68 -17.65 31.21
C GLY A 201 0.33 -18.04 30.11
N LYS A 202 -0.09 -18.85 29.12
CA LYS A 202 0.74 -19.26 28.00
C LYS A 202 0.80 -18.23 26.86
N MET A 203 -0.21 -17.39 26.74
CA MET A 203 -0.27 -16.32 25.74
C MET A 203 0.55 -15.08 26.13
N VAL A 204 0.67 -14.81 27.42
CA VAL A 204 1.34 -13.60 27.94
C VAL A 204 2.82 -13.51 27.54
N PRO A 205 3.68 -14.54 27.73
CA PRO A 205 5.09 -14.44 27.38
C PRO A 205 5.34 -14.17 25.89
N PRO A 206 4.73 -14.90 24.91
CA PRO A 206 4.89 -14.59 23.49
C PRO A 206 4.40 -13.20 23.12
N PHE A 207 3.32 -12.74 23.74
CA PHE A 207 2.81 -11.38 23.53
C PHE A 207 3.86 -10.33 23.90
N PHE A 208 4.50 -10.46 25.06
CA PHE A 208 5.55 -9.53 25.46
C PHE A 208 6.81 -9.64 24.59
N VAL A 209 7.15 -10.82 24.09
CA VAL A 209 8.24 -10.97 23.10
C VAL A 209 7.92 -10.20 21.82
N GLY A 210 6.70 -10.33 21.30
CA GLY A 210 6.26 -9.58 20.12
C GLY A 210 6.23 -8.06 20.37
N LEU A 211 5.74 -7.63 21.53
CA LEU A 211 5.72 -6.23 21.93
C LEU A 211 7.14 -5.65 22.05
N PHE A 212 8.06 -6.41 22.65
CA PHE A 212 9.47 -6.03 22.75
C PHE A 212 10.10 -5.88 21.35
N ASN A 213 9.91 -6.85 20.46
CA ASN A 213 10.42 -6.79 19.10
C ASN A 213 9.88 -5.58 18.34
N GLY A 214 8.57 -5.30 18.44
CA GLY A 214 7.95 -4.12 17.85
C GLY A 214 8.52 -2.81 18.41
N SER A 215 8.79 -2.76 19.72
CA SER A 215 9.38 -1.58 20.39
C SER A 215 10.84 -1.38 19.98
N VAL A 216 11.63 -2.44 19.92
CA VAL A 216 13.02 -2.38 19.42
C VAL A 216 13.05 -1.85 18.00
N TYR A 217 12.14 -2.34 17.15
CA TYR A 217 12.05 -1.90 15.77
C TYR A 217 11.69 -0.42 15.65
N LEU A 218 10.71 0.06 16.44
CA LEU A 218 10.30 1.46 16.49
C LEU A 218 11.46 2.40 16.82
N VAL A 219 12.45 1.92 17.60
CA VAL A 219 13.65 2.68 17.96
C VAL A 219 14.74 2.55 16.89
N VAL A 220 14.97 1.34 16.39
CA VAL A 220 16.06 1.04 15.44
C VAL A 220 15.79 1.66 14.07
N ALA A 221 14.55 1.64 13.58
CA ALA A 221 14.22 2.16 12.26
C ALA A 221 14.59 3.65 12.09
N PRO A 222 14.21 4.56 12.98
CA PRO A 222 14.62 5.96 12.88
C PRO A 222 16.10 6.21 13.20
N LEU A 223 16.63 5.57 14.24
CA LEU A 223 17.98 5.92 14.74
C LEU A 223 19.11 5.28 13.94
N VAL A 224 18.92 4.07 13.42
CA VAL A 224 19.96 3.30 12.72
C VAL A 224 19.77 3.35 11.21
N LEU A 225 18.52 3.25 10.76
CA LEU A 225 18.20 3.13 9.33
C LEU A 225 17.74 4.45 8.71
N GLY A 226 17.55 5.51 9.51
CA GLY A 226 17.17 6.84 9.03
C GLY A 226 15.75 6.91 8.44
N VAL A 227 14.90 5.92 8.72
CA VAL A 227 13.50 5.91 8.26
C VAL A 227 12.68 6.77 9.22
N PRO A 228 12.11 7.92 8.79
CA PRO A 228 11.41 8.81 9.70
C PRO A 228 10.12 8.18 10.21
N PHE A 229 9.89 8.28 11.51
CA PHE A 229 8.60 7.94 12.12
C PHE A 229 7.78 9.23 12.25
N THR A 230 6.76 9.37 11.43
CA THR A 230 5.92 10.59 11.38
C THR A 230 4.58 10.42 12.08
N GLY A 231 4.24 9.21 12.44
CA GLY A 231 2.95 8.85 12.99
C GLY A 231 2.82 8.98 14.50
N SER A 232 1.72 8.45 15.02
CA SER A 232 1.38 8.51 16.44
C SER A 232 1.81 7.22 17.16
N ILE A 233 2.72 7.33 18.12
CA ILE A 233 3.18 6.19 18.95
C ILE A 233 2.01 5.44 19.63
N PRO A 234 1.01 6.10 20.26
CA PRO A 234 -0.13 5.39 20.83
C PRO A 234 -0.91 4.54 19.83
N TRP A 235 -1.18 5.08 18.63
CA TRP A 235 -1.90 4.35 17.58
C TRP A 235 -1.09 3.17 17.04
N PHE A 236 0.23 3.33 16.92
CA PHE A 236 1.12 2.22 16.58
C PHE A 236 0.99 1.06 17.59
N TYR A 237 1.06 1.35 18.89
CA TYR A 237 0.93 0.31 19.92
C TYR A 237 -0.47 -0.31 20.01
N VAL A 238 -1.53 0.44 19.72
CA VAL A 238 -2.87 -0.12 19.58
C VAL A 238 -2.92 -1.12 18.42
N GLY A 239 -2.44 -0.74 17.25
CA GLY A 239 -2.37 -1.64 16.09
C GLY A 239 -1.51 -2.87 16.36
N LEU A 240 -0.32 -2.68 16.93
CA LEU A 240 0.59 -3.75 17.32
C LEU A 240 -0.06 -4.72 18.32
N THR A 241 -0.76 -4.20 19.33
CA THR A 241 -1.44 -5.03 20.33
C THR A 241 -2.52 -5.91 19.72
N ILE A 242 -3.38 -5.35 18.87
CA ILE A 242 -4.44 -6.11 18.17
C ILE A 242 -3.81 -7.19 17.30
N TYR A 243 -2.76 -6.83 16.58
CA TYR A 243 -2.02 -7.74 15.72
C TYR A 243 -1.40 -8.90 16.51
N LEU A 244 -0.71 -8.60 17.62
CA LEU A 244 -0.09 -9.60 18.49
C LEU A 244 -1.11 -10.56 19.12
N VAL A 245 -2.26 -10.06 19.56
CA VAL A 245 -3.35 -10.92 20.09
C VAL A 245 -3.81 -11.90 19.00
N SER A 246 -3.95 -11.45 17.78
CA SER A 246 -4.35 -12.32 16.66
C SER A 246 -3.28 -13.38 16.35
N LEU A 247 -2.00 -13.00 16.33
CA LEU A 247 -0.88 -13.92 16.08
C LEU A 247 -0.71 -14.95 17.19
N VAL A 248 -0.83 -14.52 18.45
CA VAL A 248 -0.78 -15.42 19.61
C VAL A 248 -1.93 -16.42 19.57
N GLY A 249 -3.14 -15.96 19.20
CA GLY A 249 -4.27 -16.87 18.98
C GLY A 249 -3.99 -17.92 17.90
N LEU A 250 -3.46 -17.52 16.76
CA LEU A 250 -3.08 -18.43 15.67
C LEU A 250 -1.94 -19.38 16.10
N GLY A 251 -0.92 -18.87 16.80
CA GLY A 251 0.18 -19.67 17.32
C GLY A 251 -0.28 -20.71 18.34
N MET A 252 -1.23 -20.36 19.22
CA MET A 252 -1.85 -21.29 20.15
C MET A 252 -2.63 -22.40 19.42
N PHE A 253 -3.33 -22.05 18.36
CA PHE A 253 -4.03 -23.04 17.52
C PHE A 253 -3.03 -24.04 16.92
N VAL A 254 -1.92 -23.57 16.32
CA VAL A 254 -0.85 -24.44 15.81
C VAL A 254 -0.27 -25.30 16.94
N SER A 255 -0.02 -24.73 18.11
CA SER A 255 0.50 -25.43 19.27
C SER A 255 -0.43 -26.55 19.75
N ALA A 256 -1.74 -26.31 19.74
CA ALA A 256 -2.74 -27.28 20.14
C ALA A 256 -2.83 -28.49 19.19
N LEU A 257 -2.51 -28.31 17.92
CA LEU A 257 -2.49 -29.39 16.91
C LEU A 257 -1.19 -30.19 16.93
N SER A 258 -0.12 -29.66 17.51
CA SER A 258 1.20 -30.26 17.50
C SER A 258 1.44 -31.16 18.70
N THR A 259 2.15 -32.27 18.49
CA THR A 259 2.54 -33.21 19.55
C THR A 259 3.97 -33.01 20.04
N THR A 260 4.85 -32.45 19.18
CA THR A 260 6.26 -32.18 19.49
C THR A 260 6.61 -30.72 19.20
N GLN A 261 7.64 -30.20 19.84
CA GLN A 261 8.17 -28.84 19.60
C GLN A 261 8.60 -28.64 18.15
N GLN A 262 9.25 -29.67 17.56
CA GLN A 262 9.70 -29.62 16.17
C GLN A 262 8.50 -29.49 15.21
N GLN A 263 7.43 -30.27 15.44
CA GLN A 263 6.21 -30.18 14.65
C GLN A 263 5.56 -28.80 14.79
N ALA A 264 5.48 -28.27 16.00
CA ALA A 264 4.94 -26.94 16.26
C ALA A 264 5.76 -25.82 15.57
N PHE A 265 7.07 -25.93 15.61
CA PHE A 265 7.97 -24.99 14.94
C PHE A 265 7.75 -25.01 13.42
N LEU A 266 7.76 -26.16 12.79
CA LEU A 266 7.47 -26.30 11.36
C LEU A 266 6.06 -25.80 11.02
N GLY A 267 5.07 -26.14 11.86
CA GLY A 267 3.69 -25.68 11.72
C GLY A 267 3.57 -24.16 11.79
N SER A 268 4.38 -23.50 12.64
CA SER A 268 4.42 -22.04 12.73
C SER A 268 4.91 -21.38 11.44
N PHE A 269 5.90 -21.96 10.76
CA PHE A 269 6.35 -21.47 9.44
C PHE A 269 5.27 -21.65 8.37
N VAL A 270 4.62 -22.84 8.34
CA VAL A 270 3.51 -23.08 7.40
C VAL A 270 2.37 -22.09 7.60
N ALA A 271 2.06 -21.74 8.85
CA ALA A 271 1.06 -20.71 9.16
C ALA A 271 1.53 -19.28 8.83
N THR A 272 2.83 -19.00 9.00
CA THR A 272 3.40 -17.66 8.75
C THR A 272 3.41 -17.30 7.26
N ILE A 273 3.69 -18.26 6.38
CA ILE A 273 3.78 -18.02 4.93
C ILE A 273 2.50 -17.36 4.38
N PRO A 274 1.29 -17.91 4.54
CA PRO A 274 0.08 -17.25 4.04
C PRO A 274 -0.19 -15.90 4.74
N VAL A 275 0.13 -15.76 6.03
CA VAL A 275 -0.02 -14.50 6.76
C VAL A 275 0.82 -13.40 6.09
N ILE A 276 2.06 -13.69 5.72
CA ILE A 276 2.96 -12.72 5.06
C ILE A 276 2.57 -12.50 3.60
N LEU A 277 2.31 -13.57 2.83
CA LEU A 277 1.97 -13.44 1.41
C LEU A 277 0.68 -12.64 1.19
N LEU A 278 -0.29 -12.84 2.06
CA LEU A 278 -1.60 -12.17 1.99
C LEU A 278 -1.65 -10.84 2.75
N SER A 279 -0.51 -10.32 3.21
CA SER A 279 -0.43 -9.03 3.90
C SER A 279 -0.33 -7.83 2.97
N GLY A 280 -0.01 -8.05 1.69
CA GLY A 280 0.33 -6.99 0.74
C GLY A 280 1.84 -6.70 0.64
N PHE A 281 2.69 -7.40 1.42
CA PHE A 281 4.14 -7.25 1.36
C PHE A 281 4.74 -7.82 0.07
N ALA A 282 4.45 -9.10 -0.21
CA ALA A 282 5.06 -9.82 -1.33
C ALA A 282 4.44 -9.42 -2.68
N SER A 283 3.17 -9.11 -2.69
CA SER A 283 2.43 -8.67 -3.88
C SER A 283 1.40 -7.62 -3.47
N PRO A 284 1.28 -6.51 -4.20
CA PRO A 284 0.21 -5.53 -3.97
C PRO A 284 -1.15 -6.20 -4.01
N LEU A 285 -2.04 -5.81 -3.09
CA LEU A 285 -3.38 -6.41 -2.95
C LEU A 285 -4.24 -6.19 -4.20
N GLU A 286 -3.98 -5.11 -4.91
CA GLU A 286 -4.65 -4.71 -6.16
C GLU A 286 -4.40 -5.71 -7.30
N ASN A 287 -3.22 -6.34 -7.30
CA ASN A 287 -2.82 -7.33 -8.32
C ASN A 287 -3.30 -8.75 -8.01
N MET A 288 -4.00 -8.95 -6.88
CA MET A 288 -4.51 -10.27 -6.50
C MET A 288 -5.86 -10.55 -7.17
N PRO A 289 -6.12 -11.79 -7.63
CA PRO A 289 -7.45 -12.20 -8.09
C PRO A 289 -8.51 -11.96 -7.01
N ASP A 290 -9.75 -11.63 -7.40
CA ASP A 290 -10.83 -11.24 -6.47
C ASP A 290 -11.10 -12.27 -5.37
N TRP A 291 -11.05 -13.55 -5.70
CA TRP A 291 -11.25 -14.61 -4.71
C TRP A 291 -10.14 -14.65 -3.66
N LEU A 292 -8.90 -14.36 -4.04
CA LEU A 292 -7.75 -14.30 -3.12
C LEU A 292 -7.80 -13.01 -2.31
N ARG A 293 -8.14 -11.90 -2.93
CA ARG A 293 -8.34 -10.59 -2.29
C ARG A 293 -9.40 -10.68 -1.18
N ALA A 294 -10.49 -11.42 -1.39
CA ALA A 294 -11.50 -11.66 -0.36
C ALA A 294 -10.92 -12.36 0.89
N ILE A 295 -9.98 -13.28 0.72
CA ILE A 295 -9.33 -13.98 1.84
C ILE A 295 -8.42 -13.05 2.63
N THR A 296 -7.79 -12.06 1.98
CA THR A 296 -6.89 -11.10 2.68
C THR A 296 -7.60 -10.28 3.75
N TYR A 297 -8.92 -10.09 3.67
CA TYR A 297 -9.70 -9.36 4.70
C TYR A 297 -9.70 -10.06 6.06
N ILE A 298 -9.47 -11.37 6.11
CA ILE A 298 -9.37 -12.13 7.36
C ILE A 298 -7.97 -12.04 7.96
N ASN A 299 -6.97 -11.63 7.15
CA ASN A 299 -5.57 -11.61 7.56
C ASN A 299 -5.25 -10.37 8.43
N PRO A 300 -4.90 -10.54 9.71
CA PRO A 300 -4.56 -9.40 10.58
C PRO A 300 -3.27 -8.67 10.14
N ALA A 301 -2.35 -9.35 9.45
CA ALA A 301 -1.11 -8.75 8.97
C ALA A 301 -1.36 -7.68 7.91
N ARG A 302 -2.42 -7.79 7.11
CA ARG A 302 -2.84 -6.76 6.15
C ARG A 302 -3.06 -5.41 6.84
N TYR A 303 -3.88 -5.40 7.87
CA TYR A 303 -4.24 -4.16 8.59
C TYR A 303 -3.05 -3.57 9.33
N PHE A 304 -2.24 -4.42 9.97
CA PHE A 304 -1.06 -3.94 10.67
C PHE A 304 0.01 -3.43 9.70
N MET A 305 0.09 -4.01 8.50
CA MET A 305 0.95 -3.53 7.40
C MET A 305 0.55 -2.11 6.98
N GLU A 306 -0.74 -1.88 6.71
CA GLU A 306 -1.27 -0.54 6.37
C GLU A 306 -0.99 0.47 7.49
N ILE A 307 -1.26 0.10 8.76
CA ILE A 307 -0.96 0.95 9.91
C ILE A 307 0.54 1.25 9.96
N SER A 308 1.40 0.25 9.84
CA SER A 308 2.86 0.40 9.93
C SER A 308 3.39 1.33 8.84
N ILE A 309 3.02 1.12 7.57
CA ILE A 309 3.42 1.98 6.45
C ILE A 309 2.91 3.41 6.62
N GLY A 310 1.71 3.58 7.19
CA GLY A 310 1.12 4.91 7.43
C GLY A 310 1.74 5.66 8.62
N GLN A 311 2.52 5.00 9.49
CA GLN A 311 3.19 5.61 10.64
C GLN A 311 4.65 5.97 10.33
N PHE A 312 5.31 5.28 9.44
CA PHE A 312 6.64 5.56 8.91
C PHE A 312 6.56 6.33 7.59
#